data_7338557dd0e2b4ceb8700086c31e5315
#
_entry.id   7338557dd0e2b4ceb8700086c31e5315
#
_cell.length_a   1.000
_cell.length_b   1.000
_cell.length_c   1.000
_cell.angle_alpha   90.00
_cell.angle_beta   90.00
_cell.angle_gamma   90.00
#
_symmetry.space_group_name_H-M   'P 1'
#
loop_
_entity.id
_entity.type
_entity.pdbx_description
1 polymer ?
#
loop_
_entity_poly.entity_id
_entity_poly.type
_entity_poly.pdbx_seq_one_letter_code
_entity_poly.pdbx_strand_id
1 'polypeptide(L)'
;PGMSFTPDSREVVATYGGKIWRVPVDGSDAVEVPFAVEVDLPIGPSVDFKYPVEDSETFVAKQIRNAIPSPEGGRLAFTVLSELFVMDYPDGDPERIADDLAAVQQHPSWSPDGEWIVFSGWTDAEGGHVYRVRADGRGDAEQLTTTSAMYLEPKWAPDGSRIVVERASSRDYEEAIARGSLGEPTDLVW
;
A
#
# COMPACT_ATOMS: atom_id res chain seq x y z
N PRO A 1 7.70 30.74 -8.54
CA PRO A 1 8.05 31.97 -7.85
C PRO A 1 8.25 33.09 -8.86
N GLY A 2 7.58 34.21 -8.63
CA GLY A 2 7.75 35.40 -9.45
C GLY A 2 9.01 36.21 -9.04
N MET A 3 9.72 36.75 -10.02
CA MET A 3 10.80 37.68 -9.74
C MET A 3 10.78 38.80 -10.77
N SER A 4 11.19 39.99 -10.37
CA SER A 4 11.26 41.18 -11.22
C SER A 4 12.35 42.12 -10.72
N PHE A 5 13.02 42.81 -11.65
CA PHE A 5 13.94 43.88 -11.27
C PHE A 5 13.17 45.11 -10.80
N THR A 6 13.77 45.85 -9.87
CA THR A 6 13.36 47.21 -9.56
C THR A 6 13.60 48.13 -10.77
N PRO A 7 12.86 49.24 -10.91
CA PRO A 7 13.01 50.15 -12.07
C PRO A 7 14.43 50.71 -12.28
N ASP A 8 15.19 50.83 -11.22
CA ASP A 8 16.59 51.26 -11.23
C ASP A 8 17.59 50.11 -11.49
N SER A 9 17.11 48.89 -11.66
CA SER A 9 17.88 47.66 -11.91
C SER A 9 18.92 47.33 -10.83
N ARG A 10 18.77 47.85 -9.61
CA ARG A 10 19.69 47.60 -8.50
C ARG A 10 19.32 46.43 -7.62
N GLU A 11 18.06 46.03 -7.64
CA GLU A 11 17.55 44.94 -6.83
C GLU A 11 16.61 44.04 -7.64
N VAL A 12 16.49 42.79 -7.22
CA VAL A 12 15.47 41.86 -7.68
C VAL A 12 14.46 41.67 -6.56
N VAL A 13 13.20 41.91 -6.85
CA VAL A 13 12.10 41.48 -5.97
C VAL A 13 11.76 40.06 -6.27
N ALA A 14 11.84 39.19 -5.29
CA ALA A 14 11.56 37.75 -5.43
C ALA A 14 10.68 37.25 -4.31
N THR A 15 9.90 36.20 -4.60
CA THR A 15 9.06 35.50 -3.61
C THR A 15 9.59 34.10 -3.37
N TYR A 16 10.00 33.79 -2.15
CA TYR A 16 10.38 32.45 -1.73
C TYR A 16 10.15 32.25 -0.22
N GLY A 17 9.95 31.03 0.18
CA GLY A 17 9.69 30.69 1.59
C GLY A 17 8.45 31.36 2.19
N GLY A 18 7.43 31.68 1.37
CA GLY A 18 6.23 32.41 1.82
C GLY A 18 6.43 33.87 2.11
N LYS A 19 7.55 34.48 1.67
CA LYS A 19 7.94 35.88 1.92
C LYS A 19 8.28 36.58 0.64
N ILE A 20 8.28 37.91 0.69
CA ILE A 20 8.77 38.80 -0.37
C ILE A 20 10.14 39.34 0.02
N TRP A 21 11.09 39.30 -0.87
CA TRP A 21 12.47 39.74 -0.65
C TRP A 21 12.90 40.76 -1.69
N ARG A 22 13.70 41.73 -1.24
CA ARG A 22 14.49 42.59 -2.11
C ARG A 22 15.94 42.11 -2.03
N VAL A 23 16.45 41.65 -3.15
CA VAL A 23 17.78 41.05 -3.27
C VAL A 23 18.64 42.01 -4.10
N PRO A 24 19.62 42.69 -3.48
CA PRO A 24 20.52 43.59 -4.21
C PRO A 24 21.39 42.81 -5.22
N VAL A 25 21.60 43.39 -6.40
CA VAL A 25 22.43 42.75 -7.45
C VAL A 25 23.93 42.87 -7.18
N ASP A 26 24.35 43.67 -6.22
CA ASP A 26 25.75 43.83 -5.80
C ASP A 26 26.21 42.74 -4.82
N GLY A 27 25.32 41.82 -4.44
CA GLY A 27 25.62 40.73 -3.53
C GLY A 27 25.52 41.08 -2.05
N SER A 28 25.00 42.24 -1.70
CA SER A 28 24.70 42.60 -0.31
C SER A 28 23.48 41.80 0.20
N ASP A 29 23.24 41.83 1.51
CA ASP A 29 22.22 41.04 2.16
C ASP A 29 20.81 41.35 1.63
N ALA A 30 20.02 40.27 1.44
CA ALA A 30 18.63 40.38 1.04
C ALA A 30 17.77 40.93 2.19
N VAL A 31 16.85 41.84 1.84
CA VAL A 31 15.94 42.48 2.81
C VAL A 31 14.52 41.94 2.63
N GLU A 32 13.92 41.45 3.71
CA GLU A 32 12.53 41.05 3.71
C GLU A 32 11.60 42.26 3.57
N VAL A 33 10.64 42.16 2.67
CA VAL A 33 9.55 43.15 2.56
C VAL A 33 8.37 42.60 3.40
N PRO A 34 8.14 43.15 4.59
CA PRO A 34 7.03 42.69 5.42
C PRO A 34 5.69 43.05 4.74
N PHE A 35 4.77 42.13 4.74
CA PHE A 35 3.40 42.36 4.30
C PHE A 35 2.43 41.66 5.22
N ALA A 36 1.26 42.23 5.36
CA ALA A 36 0.12 41.60 6.01
C ALA A 36 -1.07 41.73 5.07
N VAL A 37 -1.80 40.63 4.91
CA VAL A 37 -3.01 40.56 4.10
C VAL A 37 -4.14 40.07 5.01
N GLU A 38 -5.17 40.87 5.14
CA GLU A 38 -6.42 40.42 5.75
C GLU A 38 -7.27 39.81 4.64
N VAL A 39 -7.56 38.52 4.79
CA VAL A 39 -8.34 37.78 3.80
C VAL A 39 -9.64 37.31 4.44
N ASP A 40 -10.74 37.79 3.94
CA ASP A 40 -12.07 37.27 4.26
C ASP A 40 -12.49 36.30 3.15
N LEU A 41 -12.35 35.03 3.42
CA LEU A 41 -12.74 33.97 2.49
C LEU A 41 -14.07 33.38 2.97
N PRO A 42 -15.17 33.53 2.20
CA PRO A 42 -16.37 32.79 2.50
C PRO A 42 -16.07 31.29 2.33
N ILE A 43 -15.84 30.61 3.45
CA ILE A 43 -15.82 29.16 3.48
C ILE A 43 -17.26 28.74 3.22
N GLY A 44 -17.48 27.99 2.14
CA GLY A 44 -18.82 27.46 1.81
C GLY A 44 -19.47 26.74 2.98
N PRO A 45 -20.73 26.38 2.86
CA PRO A 45 -21.46 25.72 3.95
C PRO A 45 -20.65 24.52 4.46
N SER A 46 -20.56 24.38 5.78
CA SER A 46 -19.96 23.22 6.42
C SER A 46 -20.63 21.97 5.87
N VAL A 47 -19.87 21.16 5.16
CA VAL A 47 -20.35 19.87 4.66
C VAL A 47 -20.30 18.90 5.83
N ASP A 48 -21.32 18.95 6.66
CA ASP A 48 -21.48 18.05 7.80
C ASP A 48 -22.22 16.79 7.31
N PHE A 49 -21.45 15.75 6.98
CA PHE A 49 -22.02 14.45 6.65
C PHE A 49 -22.27 13.67 7.94
N LYS A 50 -23.50 13.57 8.34
CA LYS A 50 -23.89 12.59 9.35
C LYS A 50 -23.99 11.22 8.69
N TYR A 51 -22.95 10.40 8.82
CA TYR A 51 -23.06 8.98 8.54
C TYR A 51 -23.21 8.23 9.85
N PRO A 52 -24.05 7.20 9.86
CA PRO A 52 -24.14 6.36 11.03
C PRO A 52 -22.78 5.68 11.25
N VAL A 53 -22.17 5.92 12.41
CA VAL A 53 -21.08 5.10 12.91
C VAL A 53 -21.75 3.93 13.61
N GLU A 54 -21.77 2.78 12.96
CA GLU A 54 -22.27 1.56 13.56
C GLU A 54 -21.22 0.99 14.51
N ASP A 55 -21.59 0.86 15.78
CA ASP A 55 -20.79 0.20 16.82
C ASP A 55 -21.32 -1.23 17.01
N SER A 56 -21.32 -2.01 15.92
CA SER A 56 -21.74 -3.40 15.94
C SER A 56 -20.52 -4.31 16.10
N GLU A 57 -20.69 -5.43 16.81
CA GLU A 57 -19.64 -6.44 16.99
C GLU A 57 -19.20 -7.06 15.64
N THR A 58 -20.06 -7.00 14.63
CA THR A 58 -19.80 -7.53 13.30
C THR A 58 -20.24 -6.53 12.23
N PHE A 59 -19.58 -6.57 11.09
CA PHE A 59 -20.00 -5.80 9.91
C PHE A 59 -19.93 -6.68 8.66
N VAL A 60 -20.73 -6.34 7.65
CA VAL A 60 -20.70 -7.05 6.37
C VAL A 60 -19.56 -6.52 5.51
N ALA A 61 -18.56 -7.34 5.25
CA ALA A 61 -17.49 -7.01 4.33
C ALA A 61 -18.03 -6.90 2.90
N LYS A 62 -17.84 -5.73 2.28
CA LYS A 62 -18.30 -5.45 0.90
C LYS A 62 -17.21 -5.58 -0.15
N GLN A 63 -15.95 -5.72 0.27
CA GLN A 63 -14.82 -5.80 -0.61
C GLN A 63 -14.05 -7.10 -0.37
N ILE A 64 -14.15 -7.98 -1.34
CA ILE A 64 -13.40 -9.23 -1.41
C ILE A 64 -12.32 -9.05 -2.48
N ARG A 65 -11.10 -9.45 -2.20
CA ARG A 65 -9.96 -9.34 -3.11
C ARG A 65 -9.31 -10.69 -3.36
N ASN A 66 -8.61 -10.80 -4.48
CA ASN A 66 -7.76 -11.94 -4.84
C ASN A 66 -8.49 -13.30 -4.74
N ALA A 67 -9.77 -13.35 -5.08
CA ALA A 67 -10.53 -14.60 -5.05
C ALA A 67 -9.99 -15.58 -6.10
N ILE A 68 -9.60 -16.78 -5.66
CA ILE A 68 -9.02 -17.81 -6.52
C ILE A 68 -9.58 -19.19 -6.16
N PRO A 69 -10.13 -19.95 -7.14
CA PRO A 69 -10.63 -21.29 -6.88
C PRO A 69 -9.48 -22.27 -6.63
N SER A 70 -9.75 -23.30 -5.83
CA SER A 70 -8.85 -24.44 -5.67
C SER A 70 -8.69 -25.19 -7.00
N PRO A 71 -7.61 -25.98 -7.19
CA PRO A 71 -7.39 -26.73 -8.43
C PRO A 71 -8.56 -27.65 -8.80
N GLU A 72 -9.27 -28.19 -7.83
CA GLU A 72 -10.44 -29.04 -8.02
C GLU A 72 -11.76 -28.24 -8.15
N GLY A 73 -11.73 -26.91 -7.93
CA GLY A 73 -12.89 -26.03 -8.07
C GLY A 73 -13.92 -26.09 -6.93
N GLY A 74 -13.67 -26.93 -5.91
CA GLY A 74 -14.62 -27.10 -4.80
C GLY A 74 -14.43 -26.13 -3.63
N ARG A 75 -13.35 -25.33 -3.62
CA ARG A 75 -13.06 -24.33 -2.59
C ARG A 75 -12.61 -23.01 -3.22
N LEU A 76 -12.76 -21.93 -2.46
CA LEU A 76 -12.36 -20.60 -2.85
C LEU A 76 -11.46 -20.00 -1.76
N ALA A 77 -10.27 -19.52 -2.13
CA ALA A 77 -9.44 -18.69 -1.27
C ALA A 77 -9.57 -17.23 -1.68
N PHE A 78 -9.61 -16.33 -0.72
CA PHE A 78 -9.75 -14.88 -0.97
C PHE A 78 -9.26 -14.08 0.23
N THR A 79 -9.10 -12.77 0.04
CA THR A 79 -8.74 -11.87 1.14
C THR A 79 -9.85 -10.84 1.41
N VAL A 80 -10.07 -10.57 2.69
CA VAL A 80 -11.00 -9.56 3.20
C VAL A 80 -10.29 -8.79 4.30
N LEU A 81 -10.25 -7.45 4.21
CA LEU A 81 -9.56 -6.58 5.17
C LEU A 81 -8.12 -7.01 5.46
N SER A 82 -7.43 -7.47 4.42
CA SER A 82 -6.05 -7.93 4.51
C SER A 82 -5.85 -9.23 5.32
N GLU A 83 -6.88 -10.02 5.47
CA GLU A 83 -6.85 -11.34 6.09
C GLU A 83 -7.27 -12.42 5.09
N LEU A 84 -6.68 -13.60 5.20
CA LEU A 84 -6.88 -14.72 4.29
C LEU A 84 -7.99 -15.65 4.78
N PHE A 85 -8.91 -15.96 3.87
CA PHE A 85 -10.05 -16.85 4.10
C PHE A 85 -10.11 -17.95 3.07
N VAL A 86 -10.68 -19.08 3.47
CA VAL A 86 -11.07 -20.19 2.60
C VAL A 86 -12.52 -20.54 2.88
N MET A 87 -13.26 -20.91 1.84
CA MET A 87 -14.62 -21.43 1.97
C MET A 87 -14.88 -22.55 0.97
N ASP A 88 -15.81 -23.43 1.27
CA ASP A 88 -16.38 -24.32 0.27
C ASP A 88 -17.23 -23.51 -0.72
N TYR A 89 -17.07 -23.79 -2.00
CA TYR A 89 -17.77 -23.04 -3.04
C TYR A 89 -18.87 -23.90 -3.67
N PRO A 90 -20.10 -23.35 -3.88
CA PRO A 90 -20.46 -21.93 -3.73
C PRO A 90 -21.02 -21.51 -2.36
N ASP A 91 -21.43 -22.43 -1.50
CA ASP A 91 -22.36 -22.16 -0.39
C ASP A 91 -21.73 -22.37 1.02
N GLY A 92 -20.41 -22.50 1.13
CA GLY A 92 -19.74 -22.69 2.42
C GLY A 92 -19.59 -21.38 3.22
N ASP A 93 -19.40 -21.52 4.53
CA ASP A 93 -19.04 -20.41 5.38
C ASP A 93 -17.54 -20.08 5.25
N PRO A 94 -17.15 -18.79 5.19
CA PRO A 94 -15.75 -18.41 5.18
C PRO A 94 -15.06 -18.72 6.50
N GLU A 95 -13.94 -19.42 6.42
CA GLU A 95 -13.05 -19.70 7.54
C GLU A 95 -11.77 -18.90 7.37
N ARG A 96 -11.35 -18.15 8.41
CA ARG A 96 -10.07 -17.47 8.44
C ARG A 96 -8.96 -18.48 8.64
N ILE A 97 -7.92 -18.38 7.81
CA ILE A 97 -6.70 -19.20 7.94
C ILE A 97 -5.50 -18.28 8.12
N ALA A 98 -4.35 -18.80 8.60
CA ALA A 98 -3.18 -17.98 8.96
C ALA A 98 -3.52 -16.86 9.96
N ASP A 99 -4.38 -17.14 10.94
CA ASP A 99 -4.82 -16.21 11.96
C ASP A 99 -3.76 -15.92 13.05
N ASP A 100 -2.73 -16.75 13.12
CA ASP A 100 -1.52 -16.58 13.92
C ASP A 100 -0.60 -15.46 13.39
N LEU A 101 -0.72 -15.11 12.10
CA LEU A 101 0.13 -14.14 11.44
C LEU A 101 -0.49 -12.73 11.44
N ALA A 102 0.06 -11.84 12.25
CA ALA A 102 -0.35 -10.43 12.30
C ALA A 102 0.28 -9.61 11.14
N ALA A 103 -0.05 -9.95 9.90
CA ALA A 103 0.44 -9.30 8.69
C ALA A 103 -0.71 -8.93 7.76
N VAL A 104 -0.50 -7.95 6.90
CA VAL A 104 -1.35 -7.68 5.73
C VAL A 104 -1.16 -8.84 4.75
N GLN A 105 -2.17 -9.69 4.59
CA GLN A 105 -2.12 -10.91 3.77
C GLN A 105 -2.75 -10.64 2.40
N GLN A 106 -2.03 -10.97 1.32
CA GLN A 106 -2.47 -10.69 -0.06
C GLN A 106 -1.99 -11.77 -1.04
N HIS A 107 -2.58 -11.78 -2.22
CA HIS A 107 -2.19 -12.60 -3.37
C HIS A 107 -2.10 -14.11 -3.06
N PRO A 108 -3.17 -14.74 -2.56
CA PRO A 108 -3.17 -16.18 -2.32
C PRO A 108 -3.02 -16.96 -3.64
N SER A 109 -2.38 -18.11 -3.56
CA SER A 109 -2.28 -19.06 -4.67
C SER A 109 -2.26 -20.49 -4.13
N TRP A 110 -3.10 -21.35 -4.68
CA TRP A 110 -3.19 -22.75 -4.32
C TRP A 110 -1.99 -23.55 -4.83
N SER A 111 -1.51 -24.49 -4.03
CA SER A 111 -0.64 -25.56 -4.54
C SER A 111 -1.40 -26.46 -5.50
N PRO A 112 -0.72 -27.15 -6.44
CA PRO A 112 -1.38 -28.00 -7.43
C PRO A 112 -2.19 -29.14 -6.83
N ASP A 113 -1.81 -29.64 -5.65
CA ASP A 113 -2.53 -30.66 -4.89
C ASP A 113 -3.69 -30.12 -4.04
N GLY A 114 -3.83 -28.77 -3.95
CA GLY A 114 -4.86 -28.13 -3.15
C GLY A 114 -4.67 -28.24 -1.64
N GLU A 115 -3.49 -28.68 -1.15
CA GLU A 115 -3.22 -28.82 0.28
C GLU A 115 -2.68 -27.55 0.93
N TRP A 116 -2.03 -26.69 0.15
CA TRP A 116 -1.38 -25.47 0.62
C TRP A 116 -1.85 -24.22 -0.12
N ILE A 117 -1.76 -23.10 0.58
CA ILE A 117 -1.91 -21.76 0.00
C ILE A 117 -0.65 -20.99 0.29
N VAL A 118 0.02 -20.48 -0.77
CA VAL A 118 1.09 -19.50 -0.67
C VAL A 118 0.51 -18.11 -0.80
N PHE A 119 1.04 -17.14 -0.07
CA PHE A 119 0.58 -15.75 -0.09
C PHE A 119 1.72 -14.79 0.29
N SER A 120 1.57 -13.51 -0.03
CA SER A 120 2.45 -12.45 0.45
C SER A 120 1.89 -11.84 1.73
N GLY A 121 2.78 -11.62 2.71
CA GLY A 121 2.47 -10.96 3.98
C GLY A 121 3.37 -9.75 4.20
N TRP A 122 2.83 -8.68 4.79
CA TRP A 122 3.56 -7.46 5.12
C TRP A 122 3.29 -7.03 6.55
N THR A 123 4.36 -6.68 7.24
CA THR A 123 4.30 -5.99 8.54
C THR A 123 5.19 -4.74 8.51
N ASP A 124 4.83 -3.71 9.26
CA ASP A 124 5.65 -2.49 9.34
C ASP A 124 6.98 -2.73 10.06
N ALA A 125 7.05 -3.75 10.91
CA ALA A 125 8.24 -4.07 11.68
C ALA A 125 9.28 -4.88 10.90
N GLU A 126 8.84 -5.85 10.09
CA GLU A 126 9.71 -6.81 9.41
C GLU A 126 9.69 -6.66 7.89
N GLY A 127 8.74 -5.86 7.36
CA GLY A 127 8.51 -5.70 5.93
C GLY A 127 7.76 -6.87 5.31
N GLY A 128 8.04 -7.15 4.03
CA GLY A 128 7.32 -8.15 3.27
C GLY A 128 8.04 -9.48 3.17
N HIS A 129 7.27 -10.56 3.26
CA HIS A 129 7.73 -11.93 3.10
C HIS A 129 6.69 -12.79 2.35
N VAL A 130 7.12 -13.93 1.84
CA VAL A 130 6.24 -14.97 1.30
C VAL A 130 6.01 -16.01 2.39
N TYR A 131 4.76 -16.39 2.56
CA TYR A 131 4.32 -17.39 3.53
C TYR A 131 3.53 -18.49 2.83
N ARG A 132 3.41 -19.63 3.48
CA ARG A 132 2.43 -20.66 3.13
C ARG A 132 1.68 -21.11 4.38
N VAL A 133 0.46 -21.55 4.17
CA VAL A 133 -0.39 -22.15 5.22
C VAL A 133 -1.13 -23.32 4.64
N ARG A 134 -1.49 -24.28 5.49
CA ARG A 134 -2.36 -25.37 5.06
C ARG A 134 -3.75 -24.86 4.72
N ALA A 135 -4.27 -25.30 3.59
CA ALA A 135 -5.58 -24.89 3.11
C ALA A 135 -6.76 -25.39 3.99
N ASP A 136 -6.51 -26.34 4.87
CA ASP A 136 -7.46 -26.81 5.88
C ASP A 136 -7.41 -25.99 7.19
N GLY A 137 -6.63 -24.89 7.22
CA GLY A 137 -6.48 -24.02 8.36
C GLY A 137 -5.72 -24.63 9.55
N ARG A 138 -5.12 -25.81 9.40
CA ARG A 138 -4.37 -26.44 10.49
C ARG A 138 -2.91 -26.01 10.51
N GLY A 139 -2.43 -25.67 11.71
CA GLY A 139 -1.05 -25.23 11.92
C GLY A 139 -0.82 -23.78 11.56
N ASP A 140 0.34 -23.28 11.93
CA ASP A 140 0.74 -21.90 11.79
C ASP A 140 1.21 -21.60 10.35
N ALA A 141 1.20 -20.30 9.99
CA ALA A 141 1.78 -19.85 8.73
C ALA A 141 3.31 -19.98 8.74
N GLU A 142 3.85 -20.62 7.71
CA GLU A 142 5.29 -20.81 7.55
C GLU A 142 5.89 -19.72 6.64
N GLN A 143 6.89 -18.97 7.14
CA GLN A 143 7.64 -18.02 6.33
C GLN A 143 8.64 -18.74 5.42
N LEU A 144 8.59 -18.45 4.12
CA LEU A 144 9.44 -19.07 3.11
C LEU A 144 10.66 -18.24 2.71
N THR A 145 10.61 -16.93 2.89
CA THR A 145 11.68 -16.01 2.50
C THR A 145 12.43 -15.49 3.72
N THR A 146 13.74 -15.34 3.58
CA THR A 146 14.63 -14.80 4.64
C THR A 146 14.96 -13.32 4.44
N THR A 147 14.76 -12.80 3.25
CA THR A 147 15.05 -11.40 2.90
C THR A 147 13.75 -10.63 2.85
N SER A 148 13.68 -9.54 3.60
CA SER A 148 12.55 -8.63 3.54
C SER A 148 12.54 -7.87 2.21
N ALA A 149 11.41 -7.89 1.51
CA ALA A 149 11.20 -7.17 0.26
C ALA A 149 9.69 -7.00 0.00
N MET A 150 9.32 -6.25 -1.02
CA MET A 150 7.96 -6.31 -1.54
C MET A 150 7.81 -7.55 -2.41
N TYR A 151 6.97 -8.48 -1.99
CA TYR A 151 6.65 -9.71 -2.72
C TYR A 151 5.23 -9.65 -3.24
N LEU A 152 5.06 -9.92 -4.55
CA LEU A 152 3.77 -9.84 -5.24
C LEU A 152 3.51 -11.14 -6.01
N GLU A 153 2.24 -11.52 -6.08
CA GLU A 153 1.74 -12.59 -6.93
C GLU A 153 2.51 -13.93 -6.83
N PRO A 154 2.75 -14.50 -5.64
CA PRO A 154 3.39 -15.79 -5.55
C PRO A 154 2.56 -16.86 -6.26
N LYS A 155 3.22 -17.71 -7.05
CA LYS A 155 2.57 -18.79 -7.81
C LYS A 155 3.35 -20.08 -7.68
N TRP A 156 2.63 -21.17 -7.48
CA TRP A 156 3.20 -22.51 -7.53
C TRP A 156 3.54 -22.92 -8.95
N ALA A 157 4.66 -23.62 -9.12
CA ALA A 157 4.91 -24.37 -10.34
C ALA A 157 3.87 -25.50 -10.48
N PRO A 158 3.50 -25.89 -11.70
CA PRO A 158 2.48 -26.91 -11.92
C PRO A 158 2.80 -28.29 -11.29
N ASP A 159 4.08 -28.58 -11.08
CA ASP A 159 4.56 -29.82 -10.42
C ASP A 159 4.68 -29.68 -8.89
N GLY A 160 4.35 -28.50 -8.33
CA GLY A 160 4.44 -28.25 -6.89
C GLY A 160 5.87 -28.10 -6.33
N SER A 161 6.90 -28.18 -7.17
CA SER A 161 8.30 -28.21 -6.73
C SER A 161 8.86 -26.84 -6.35
N ARG A 162 8.27 -25.77 -6.83
CA ARG A 162 8.77 -24.38 -6.68
C ARG A 162 7.64 -23.38 -6.56
N ILE A 163 7.99 -22.21 -6.04
CA ILE A 163 7.15 -21.03 -6.02
C ILE A 163 7.91 -19.92 -6.74
N VAL A 164 7.27 -19.27 -7.69
CA VAL A 164 7.78 -18.07 -8.37
C VAL A 164 7.05 -16.87 -7.80
N VAL A 165 7.76 -15.79 -7.55
CA VAL A 165 7.19 -14.57 -7.00
C VAL A 165 7.87 -13.34 -7.59
N GLU A 166 7.13 -12.27 -7.81
CA GLU A 166 7.70 -10.98 -8.14
C GLU A 166 8.27 -10.33 -6.87
N ARG A 167 9.49 -9.80 -6.97
CA ARG A 167 10.15 -9.12 -5.87
C ARG A 167 10.62 -7.74 -6.28
N ALA A 168 10.29 -6.74 -5.48
CA ALA A 168 10.82 -5.39 -5.55
C ALA A 168 11.53 -5.01 -4.25
N SER A 169 12.46 -4.06 -4.30
CA SER A 169 12.99 -3.44 -3.10
C SER A 169 11.86 -2.71 -2.35
N SER A 170 11.71 -2.94 -1.05
CA SER A 170 10.72 -2.23 -0.24
C SER A 170 10.89 -0.72 -0.34
N ARG A 171 12.14 -0.26 -0.30
CA ARG A 171 12.46 1.16 -0.40
C ARG A 171 12.04 1.76 -1.75
N ASP A 172 12.37 1.08 -2.85
CA ASP A 172 12.03 1.58 -4.18
C ASP A 172 10.51 1.62 -4.37
N TYR A 173 9.80 0.65 -3.80
CA TYR A 173 8.34 0.60 -3.82
C TYR A 173 7.71 1.76 -3.01
N GLU A 174 8.20 2.03 -1.80
CA GLU A 174 7.75 3.16 -0.99
C GLU A 174 8.03 4.50 -1.67
N GLU A 175 9.21 4.67 -2.24
CA GLU A 175 9.58 5.87 -3.00
C GLU A 175 8.74 6.04 -4.27
N ALA A 176 8.36 4.96 -4.93
CA ALA A 176 7.48 4.98 -6.10
C ALA A 176 6.07 5.45 -5.74
N ILE A 177 5.51 4.92 -4.66
CA ILE A 177 4.20 5.36 -4.15
C ILE A 177 4.25 6.85 -3.79
N ALA A 178 5.28 7.30 -3.11
CA ALA A 178 5.45 8.71 -2.74
C ALA A 178 5.55 9.65 -3.97
N ARG A 179 6.05 9.15 -5.09
CA ARG A 179 6.12 9.87 -6.37
C ARG A 179 4.87 9.72 -7.24
N GLY A 180 3.90 8.90 -6.81
CA GLY A 180 2.69 8.60 -7.58
C GLY A 180 2.94 7.67 -8.79
N SER A 181 4.04 6.94 -8.79
CA SER A 181 4.35 5.92 -9.78
C SER A 181 3.65 4.60 -9.41
N LEU A 182 3.06 3.92 -10.39
CA LEU A 182 2.37 2.64 -10.19
C LEU A 182 3.17 1.42 -10.69
N GLY A 183 4.44 1.57 -10.97
CA GLY A 183 5.25 0.46 -11.47
C GLY A 183 6.72 0.67 -11.20
N GLU A 184 7.26 -0.08 -10.28
CA GLU A 184 8.70 -0.24 -10.13
C GLU A 184 9.13 -1.56 -10.78
N PRO A 185 10.36 -1.64 -11.29
CA PRO A 185 10.87 -2.88 -11.83
C PRO A 185 10.89 -3.96 -10.75
N THR A 186 10.28 -5.09 -11.05
CA THR A 186 10.29 -6.28 -10.21
C THR A 186 11.18 -7.34 -10.82
N ASP A 187 11.85 -8.11 -9.98
CA ASP A 187 12.57 -9.32 -10.37
C ASP A 187 11.70 -10.54 -10.12
N LEU A 188 11.78 -11.53 -10.99
CA LEU A 188 11.22 -12.85 -10.72
C LEU A 188 12.22 -13.67 -9.91
N VAL A 189 11.79 -14.19 -8.77
CA VAL A 189 12.59 -15.06 -7.90
C VAL A 189 11.84 -16.37 -7.60
N TRP A 190 12.59 -17.45 -7.31
CA TRP A 190 12.06 -18.79 -7.07
C TRP A 190 12.85 -19.53 -5.98
#